data_34a77437ac5cedbf252f998d8cc23723
#
_entry.id   34a77437ac5cedbf252f998d8cc23723
#
_cell.length_a   1.000
_cell.length_b   1.000
_cell.length_c   1.000
_cell.angle_alpha   90.00
_cell.angle_beta   90.00
_cell.angle_gamma   90.00
#
_symmetry.space_group_name_H-M   'P 1'
#
loop_
_entity.id
_entity.type
_entity.pdbx_description
1 polymer ?
#
loop_
_entity_poly.entity_id
_entity_poly.type
_entity_poly.pdbx_seq_one_letter_code
_entity_poly.pdbx_strand_id
1 'polypeptide(L)'
;MDDNGRIEHCFARLKRENRAGLIPFVMAGDPDPETSFAIVRALPAAGADLIELGMPFTDPMADGPAIQAAGQRALKAGTKLKAILALVRRFREADGSTPVVLMGYYNPIYRMGVERFLAEAKDSGVDGLIVVDLPPEEDEELCLPALRSGLSFIRLATPTTDDRRLPAVLSNTSGFVYYVSITGITGAKRGRTAAIAGALARIKRHTNLPIAVGFGIKTPEDAAEIGAVAETLDEKGRAQAATVERVLSLVRALAHGVRGAAQRASS
;
A
#
# COMPACT_ATOMS: atom_id res chain seq x y z
N MET A 1 -13.22 -0.49 24.83
CA MET A 1 -13.24 0.12 23.49
C MET A 1 -12.37 -0.77 22.66
N ASP A 2 -12.94 -1.43 21.66
CA ASP A 2 -12.17 -2.30 20.75
C ASP A 2 -11.15 -1.41 20.04
N ASP A 3 -9.89 -1.63 20.38
CA ASP A 3 -8.74 -0.88 19.84
C ASP A 3 -8.38 -1.41 18.43
N ASN A 4 -9.42 -1.52 17.59
CA ASN A 4 -9.23 -1.84 16.20
C ASN A 4 -8.55 -0.65 15.52
N GLY A 5 -7.38 -0.89 14.93
CA GLY A 5 -6.61 0.14 14.26
C GLY A 5 -7.34 0.79 13.06
N ARG A 6 -6.78 1.87 12.51
CA ARG A 6 -7.37 2.58 11.36
C ARG A 6 -7.51 1.69 10.12
N ILE A 7 -6.61 0.72 9.93
CA ILE A 7 -6.68 -0.24 8.81
C ILE A 7 -7.94 -1.08 8.92
N GLU A 8 -8.22 -1.66 10.08
CA GLU A 8 -9.39 -2.49 10.35
C GLU A 8 -10.69 -1.70 10.20
N HIS A 9 -10.73 -0.47 10.72
CA HIS A 9 -11.87 0.43 10.55
C HIS A 9 -12.13 0.78 9.07
N CYS A 10 -11.06 1.01 8.30
CA CYS A 10 -11.14 1.27 6.86
C CYS A 10 -11.77 0.08 6.13
N PHE A 11 -11.25 -1.13 6.31
CA PHE A 11 -11.79 -2.32 5.64
C PHE A 11 -13.20 -2.69 6.14
N ALA A 12 -13.50 -2.49 7.41
CA ALA A 12 -14.86 -2.68 7.92
C ALA A 12 -15.86 -1.71 7.28
N ARG A 13 -15.45 -0.44 7.07
CA ARG A 13 -16.25 0.55 6.33
C ARG A 13 -16.46 0.13 4.89
N LEU A 14 -15.39 -0.24 4.17
CA LEU A 14 -15.45 -0.70 2.77
C LEU A 14 -16.39 -1.89 2.60
N LYS A 15 -16.32 -2.84 3.53
CA LYS A 15 -17.22 -4.01 3.55
C LYS A 15 -18.69 -3.61 3.75
N ARG A 16 -18.99 -2.69 4.67
CA ARG A 16 -20.36 -2.18 4.86
C ARG A 16 -20.89 -1.42 3.64
N GLU A 17 -20.00 -0.68 2.96
CA GLU A 17 -20.31 0.06 1.73
C GLU A 17 -20.37 -0.86 0.50
N ASN A 18 -20.06 -2.15 0.65
CA ASN A 18 -19.99 -3.16 -0.43
C ASN A 18 -19.19 -2.67 -1.64
N ARG A 19 -18.00 -2.14 -1.40
CA ARG A 19 -17.11 -1.65 -2.44
C ARG A 19 -15.65 -1.96 -2.16
N ALA A 20 -14.86 -2.05 -3.22
CA ALA A 20 -13.41 -2.05 -3.12
C ALA A 20 -12.88 -0.69 -2.66
N GLY A 21 -11.74 -0.69 -1.98
CA GLY A 21 -11.01 0.51 -1.60
C GLY A 21 -9.92 0.88 -2.62
N LEU A 22 -9.52 2.13 -2.62
CA LEU A 22 -8.39 2.64 -3.40
C LEU A 22 -7.22 2.94 -2.46
N ILE A 23 -6.06 2.32 -2.75
CA ILE A 23 -4.81 2.48 -2.01
C ILE A 23 -3.76 3.07 -2.96
N PRO A 24 -3.63 4.39 -3.07
CA PRO A 24 -2.59 4.99 -3.89
C PRO A 24 -1.23 4.87 -3.22
N PHE A 25 -0.21 4.48 -4.00
CA PHE A 25 1.19 4.57 -3.62
C PHE A 25 1.77 5.93 -4.05
N VAL A 26 2.47 6.59 -3.14
CA VAL A 26 3.27 7.78 -3.42
C VAL A 26 4.64 7.67 -2.75
N MET A 27 5.71 8.07 -3.47
CA MET A 27 7.04 8.11 -2.89
C MET A 27 7.19 9.34 -1.99
N ALA A 28 7.51 9.14 -0.71
CA ALA A 28 7.71 10.23 0.23
C ALA A 28 8.88 11.14 -0.19
N GLY A 29 8.64 12.44 -0.22
CA GLY A 29 9.64 13.45 -0.58
C GLY A 29 9.84 13.65 -2.09
N ASP A 30 9.06 13.02 -2.94
CA ASP A 30 9.12 13.19 -4.39
C ASP A 30 8.06 14.21 -4.87
N PRO A 31 8.40 15.21 -5.69
CA PRO A 31 9.74 15.60 -6.14
C PRO A 31 10.55 16.40 -5.09
N ASP A 32 9.88 16.91 -4.07
CA ASP A 32 10.42 17.63 -2.91
C ASP A 32 9.49 17.43 -1.69
N PRO A 33 9.96 17.72 -0.46
CA PRO A 33 9.19 17.46 0.75
C PRO A 33 7.85 18.19 0.83
N GLU A 34 7.78 19.45 0.40
CA GLU A 34 6.54 20.26 0.52
C GLU A 34 5.51 19.85 -0.54
N THR A 35 5.93 19.59 -1.77
CA THR A 35 5.06 19.05 -2.82
C THR A 35 4.54 17.67 -2.43
N SER A 36 5.42 16.80 -1.91
CA SER A 36 5.04 15.48 -1.42
C SER A 36 4.01 15.57 -0.29
N PHE A 37 4.21 16.45 0.68
CA PHE A 37 3.24 16.68 1.76
C PHE A 37 1.90 17.18 1.23
N ALA A 38 1.89 18.13 0.29
CA ALA A 38 0.67 18.65 -0.31
C ALA A 38 -0.12 17.56 -1.04
N ILE A 39 0.58 16.64 -1.75
CA ILE A 39 -0.03 15.47 -2.38
C ILE A 39 -0.66 14.57 -1.31
N VAL A 40 0.12 14.10 -0.34
CA VAL A 40 -0.34 13.15 0.70
C VAL A 40 -1.55 13.69 1.46
N ARG A 41 -1.50 14.98 1.84
CA ARG A 41 -2.59 15.65 2.55
C ARG A 41 -3.91 15.66 1.77
N ALA A 42 -3.83 15.74 0.45
CA ALA A 42 -5.01 15.86 -0.40
C ALA A 42 -5.56 14.51 -0.91
N LEU A 43 -4.81 13.40 -0.77
CA LEU A 43 -5.23 12.07 -1.23
C LEU A 43 -6.58 11.62 -0.67
N PRO A 44 -6.91 11.77 0.62
CA PRO A 44 -8.21 11.34 1.15
C PRO A 44 -9.38 12.06 0.48
N ALA A 45 -9.29 13.36 0.31
CA ALA A 45 -10.30 14.16 -0.38
C ALA A 45 -10.41 13.80 -1.89
N ALA A 46 -9.33 13.28 -2.49
CA ALA A 46 -9.33 12.77 -3.85
C ALA A 46 -9.93 11.36 -3.98
N GLY A 47 -10.19 10.67 -2.87
CA GLY A 47 -10.85 9.37 -2.84
C GLY A 47 -9.98 8.20 -2.41
N ALA A 48 -8.79 8.44 -1.90
CA ALA A 48 -7.98 7.40 -1.28
C ALA A 48 -8.65 6.89 0.02
N ASP A 49 -8.72 5.58 0.17
CA ASP A 49 -9.24 4.93 1.38
C ASP A 49 -8.13 4.61 2.38
N LEU A 50 -6.92 4.34 1.88
CA LEU A 50 -5.68 4.12 2.61
C LEU A 50 -4.53 4.70 1.79
N ILE A 51 -3.45 5.15 2.41
CA ILE A 51 -2.27 5.70 1.73
C ILE A 51 -1.09 4.76 1.93
N GLU A 52 -0.47 4.33 0.83
CA GLU A 52 0.79 3.61 0.82
C GLU A 52 1.92 4.62 0.54
N LEU A 53 2.77 4.85 1.53
CA LEU A 53 3.82 5.87 1.49
C LEU A 53 5.18 5.21 1.34
N GLY A 54 5.81 5.38 0.18
CA GLY A 54 7.11 4.79 -0.14
C GLY A 54 8.26 5.42 0.62
N MET A 55 9.13 4.59 1.20
CA MET A 55 10.39 4.99 1.80
C MET A 55 11.50 4.89 0.75
N PRO A 56 12.08 6.02 0.25
CA PRO A 56 13.12 5.96 -0.77
C PRO A 56 14.37 5.24 -0.26
N PHE A 57 14.95 4.43 -1.13
CA PHE A 57 16.16 3.64 -0.86
C PHE A 57 17.11 3.69 -2.06
N THR A 58 18.42 3.55 -1.82
CA THR A 58 19.45 3.61 -2.87
C THR A 58 19.46 2.37 -3.76
N ASP A 59 19.07 1.21 -3.21
CA ASP A 59 19.20 -0.10 -3.85
C ASP A 59 17.83 -0.82 -3.96
N PRO A 60 16.85 -0.22 -4.68
CA PRO A 60 15.46 -0.67 -4.67
C PRO A 60 15.22 -1.84 -5.63
N MET A 61 15.70 -3.04 -5.26
CA MET A 61 15.71 -4.25 -6.10
C MET A 61 14.31 -4.72 -6.56
N ALA A 62 13.26 -4.40 -5.81
CA ALA A 62 11.89 -4.81 -6.13
C ALA A 62 11.10 -3.74 -6.90
N ASP A 63 11.65 -2.54 -7.08
CA ASP A 63 10.95 -1.42 -7.69
C ASP A 63 11.12 -1.35 -9.20
N GLY A 64 10.04 -1.00 -9.90
CA GLY A 64 10.10 -0.69 -11.33
C GLY A 64 10.74 0.68 -11.60
N PRO A 65 11.13 0.95 -12.88
CA PRO A 65 11.90 2.15 -13.24
C PRO A 65 11.27 3.47 -12.80
N ALA A 66 9.94 3.59 -12.85
CA ALA A 66 9.23 4.80 -12.44
C ALA A 66 9.37 5.07 -10.94
N ILE A 67 9.28 4.02 -10.10
CA ILE A 67 9.42 4.12 -8.65
C ILE A 67 10.88 4.38 -8.28
N GLN A 68 11.84 3.71 -8.95
CA GLN A 68 13.26 4.00 -8.78
C GLN A 68 13.56 5.47 -9.08
N ALA A 69 13.04 6.01 -10.19
CA ALA A 69 13.24 7.42 -10.54
C ALA A 69 12.61 8.38 -9.49
N ALA A 70 11.44 8.05 -8.97
CA ALA A 70 10.82 8.81 -7.88
C ALA A 70 11.66 8.76 -6.60
N GLY A 71 12.15 7.56 -6.22
CA GLY A 71 13.04 7.38 -5.08
C GLY A 71 14.33 8.17 -5.21
N GLN A 72 14.96 8.17 -6.39
CA GLN A 72 16.16 8.96 -6.66
C GLN A 72 15.93 10.46 -6.51
N ARG A 73 14.78 10.99 -6.98
CA ARG A 73 14.43 12.42 -6.80
C ARG A 73 14.26 12.74 -5.31
N ALA A 74 13.52 11.89 -4.58
CA ALA A 74 13.32 12.05 -3.16
C ALA A 74 14.63 12.02 -2.37
N LEU A 75 15.53 11.08 -2.67
CA LEU A 75 16.87 11.01 -2.05
C LEU A 75 17.71 12.24 -2.38
N LYS A 76 17.67 12.71 -3.66
CA LYS A 76 18.37 13.92 -4.08
C LYS A 76 17.83 15.19 -3.38
N ALA A 77 16.53 15.21 -3.10
CA ALA A 77 15.88 16.26 -2.30
C ALA A 77 16.22 16.17 -0.79
N GLY A 78 17.01 15.17 -0.37
CA GLY A 78 17.46 14.98 1.01
C GLY A 78 16.49 14.22 1.90
N THR A 79 15.50 13.54 1.33
CA THR A 79 14.51 12.76 2.10
C THR A 79 15.19 11.60 2.82
N LYS A 80 14.98 11.54 4.14
CA LYS A 80 15.45 10.48 5.03
C LYS A 80 14.27 9.95 5.85
N LEU A 81 14.43 8.78 6.45
CA LEU A 81 13.39 8.11 7.22
C LEU A 81 12.72 9.02 8.27
N LYS A 82 13.51 9.82 9.01
CA LYS A 82 12.97 10.81 9.95
C LYS A 82 12.07 11.87 9.30
N ALA A 83 12.40 12.31 8.09
CA ALA A 83 11.56 13.28 7.37
C ALA A 83 10.23 12.67 6.94
N ILE A 84 10.22 11.36 6.61
CA ILE A 84 9.00 10.62 6.28
C ILE A 84 8.10 10.52 7.51
N LEU A 85 8.66 10.17 8.67
CA LEU A 85 7.91 10.12 9.92
C LEU A 85 7.35 11.50 10.32
N ALA A 86 8.14 12.56 10.12
CA ALA A 86 7.67 13.93 10.33
C ALA A 86 6.53 14.31 9.35
N LEU A 87 6.59 13.86 8.09
CA LEU A 87 5.50 14.05 7.11
C LEU A 87 4.21 13.38 7.59
N VAL A 88 4.29 12.13 8.07
CA VAL A 88 3.12 11.43 8.61
C VAL A 88 2.56 12.15 9.84
N ARG A 89 3.40 12.59 10.77
CA ARG A 89 2.97 13.36 11.95
C ARG A 89 2.23 14.64 11.54
N ARG A 90 2.78 15.40 10.59
CA ARG A 90 2.14 16.60 10.03
C ARG A 90 0.82 16.28 9.33
N PHE A 91 0.73 15.16 8.63
CA PHE A 91 -0.53 14.69 8.04
C PHE A 91 -1.59 14.41 9.12
N ARG A 92 -1.20 13.80 10.23
CA ARG A 92 -2.11 13.48 11.36
C ARG A 92 -2.69 14.71 12.05
N GLU A 93 -2.08 15.87 11.94
CA GLU A 93 -2.65 17.13 12.47
C GLU A 93 -4.00 17.47 11.81
N ALA A 94 -4.22 17.02 10.57
CA ALA A 94 -5.44 17.29 9.80
C ALA A 94 -6.31 16.05 9.56
N ASP A 95 -5.75 14.83 9.60
CA ASP A 95 -6.46 13.57 9.33
C ASP A 95 -6.10 12.49 10.35
N GLY A 96 -7.02 12.24 11.26
CA GLY A 96 -6.92 11.19 12.28
C GLY A 96 -7.44 9.81 11.82
N SER A 97 -8.05 9.71 10.63
CA SER A 97 -8.85 8.55 10.21
C SER A 97 -8.27 7.73 9.06
N THR A 98 -7.63 8.35 8.09
CA THR A 98 -7.10 7.66 6.91
C THR A 98 -5.86 6.84 7.30
N PRO A 99 -5.83 5.51 7.06
CA PRO A 99 -4.66 4.70 7.36
C PRO A 99 -3.47 5.11 6.50
N VAL A 100 -2.27 5.08 7.08
CA VAL A 100 -0.98 5.29 6.41
C VAL A 100 -0.09 4.08 6.64
N VAL A 101 0.30 3.39 5.56
CA VAL A 101 1.23 2.27 5.58
C VAL A 101 2.54 2.70 4.94
N LEU A 102 3.67 2.46 5.62
CA LEU A 102 4.99 2.70 5.04
C LEU A 102 5.42 1.47 4.25
N MET A 103 5.87 1.69 3.01
CA MET A 103 6.43 0.63 2.17
C MET A 103 7.88 0.91 1.83
N GLY A 104 8.73 -0.11 1.98
CA GLY A 104 10.15 0.03 1.61
C GLY A 104 10.98 -1.21 1.94
N TYR A 105 12.23 -0.97 2.31
CA TYR A 105 13.26 -1.98 2.51
C TYR A 105 13.73 -2.02 3.94
N TYR A 106 14.23 -3.17 4.38
CA TYR A 106 14.64 -3.39 5.76
C TYR A 106 15.89 -2.58 6.17
N ASN A 107 16.86 -2.45 5.27
CA ASN A 107 18.16 -1.83 5.60
C ASN A 107 18.05 -0.41 6.20
N PRO A 108 17.24 0.54 5.69
CA PRO A 108 17.07 1.85 6.33
C PRO A 108 16.50 1.77 7.74
N ILE A 109 15.60 0.83 8.00
CA ILE A 109 15.00 0.57 9.31
C ILE A 109 16.07 0.02 10.27
N TYR A 110 16.80 -1.00 9.83
CA TYR A 110 17.89 -1.61 10.57
C TYR A 110 18.95 -0.57 10.99
N ARG A 111 19.37 0.30 10.07
CA ARG A 111 20.32 1.37 10.35
C ARG A 111 19.82 2.43 11.33
N MET A 112 18.54 2.67 11.39
CA MET A 112 17.93 3.55 12.40
C MET A 112 17.83 2.89 13.76
N GLY A 113 17.81 1.57 13.80
CA GLY A 113 17.50 0.72 14.94
C GLY A 113 16.00 0.39 14.98
N VAL A 114 15.68 -0.90 14.98
CA VAL A 114 14.30 -1.40 14.85
C VAL A 114 13.40 -0.84 15.93
N GLU A 115 13.75 -0.97 17.19
CA GLU A 115 12.94 -0.49 18.32
C GLU A 115 12.69 1.02 18.24
N ARG A 116 13.73 1.78 17.91
CA ARG A 116 13.62 3.23 17.74
C ARG A 116 12.71 3.60 16.58
N PHE A 117 12.87 2.93 15.45
CA PHE A 117 12.01 3.15 14.28
C PHE A 117 10.53 2.88 14.60
N LEU A 118 10.25 1.75 15.25
CA LEU A 118 8.89 1.36 15.60
C LEU A 118 8.23 2.35 16.56
N ALA A 119 8.97 2.80 17.57
CA ALA A 119 8.49 3.83 18.50
C ALA A 119 8.19 5.15 17.78
N GLU A 120 9.14 5.66 16.98
CA GLU A 120 8.97 6.91 16.23
C GLU A 120 7.86 6.79 15.15
N ALA A 121 7.70 5.62 14.51
CA ALA A 121 6.63 5.35 13.54
C ALA A 121 5.24 5.36 14.20
N LYS A 122 5.09 4.66 15.34
CA LYS A 122 3.86 4.65 16.11
C LYS A 122 3.48 6.05 16.59
N ASP A 123 4.41 6.78 17.18
CA ASP A 123 4.21 8.15 17.66
C ASP A 123 3.86 9.13 16.52
N SER A 124 4.34 8.86 15.32
CA SER A 124 4.01 9.65 14.13
C SER A 124 2.62 9.33 13.56
N GLY A 125 2.00 8.24 14.02
CA GLY A 125 0.68 7.81 13.56
C GLY A 125 0.70 6.93 12.31
N VAL A 126 1.80 6.22 12.06
CA VAL A 126 1.86 5.11 11.09
C VAL A 126 0.97 3.97 11.58
N ASP A 127 0.28 3.30 10.66
CA ASP A 127 -0.64 2.21 10.97
C ASP A 127 -0.06 0.83 10.63
N GLY A 128 0.84 0.75 9.66
CA GLY A 128 1.41 -0.52 9.25
C GLY A 128 2.65 -0.38 8.38
N LEU A 129 3.27 -1.53 8.12
CA LEU A 129 4.51 -1.64 7.37
C LEU A 129 4.38 -2.71 6.26
N ILE A 130 4.93 -2.40 5.09
CA ILE A 130 5.26 -3.35 4.02
C ILE A 130 6.77 -3.31 3.83
N VAL A 131 7.47 -4.38 4.19
CA VAL A 131 8.93 -4.49 4.00
C VAL A 131 9.19 -5.60 3.00
N VAL A 132 9.62 -5.20 1.80
CA VAL A 132 9.60 -6.05 0.60
C VAL A 132 10.68 -7.13 0.57
N ASP A 133 11.74 -6.94 1.33
CA ASP A 133 12.94 -7.80 1.40
C ASP A 133 13.10 -8.57 2.73
N LEU A 134 12.09 -8.52 3.62
CA LEU A 134 12.12 -9.29 4.86
C LEU A 134 11.19 -10.51 4.75
N PRO A 135 11.73 -11.74 4.63
CA PRO A 135 10.94 -12.96 4.52
C PRO A 135 10.35 -13.39 5.88
N PRO A 136 9.33 -14.27 5.89
CA PRO A 136 8.72 -14.75 7.14
C PRO A 136 9.68 -15.45 8.10
N GLU A 137 10.76 -16.03 7.58
CA GLU A 137 11.80 -16.68 8.36
C GLU A 137 12.56 -15.73 9.29
N GLU A 138 12.52 -14.43 8.97
CA GLU A 138 13.19 -13.36 9.72
C GLU A 138 12.18 -12.48 10.48
N ASP A 139 11.04 -13.05 10.85
CA ASP A 139 9.97 -12.32 11.55
C ASP A 139 10.42 -11.71 12.88
N GLU A 140 11.37 -12.32 13.55
CA GLU A 140 11.92 -11.81 14.81
C GLU A 140 12.68 -10.49 14.67
N GLU A 141 13.22 -10.22 13.49
CA GLU A 141 13.98 -9.01 13.21
C GLU A 141 13.09 -7.74 13.24
N LEU A 142 11.89 -7.81 12.69
CA LEU A 142 11.01 -6.63 12.58
C LEU A 142 9.52 -6.95 12.70
N CYS A 143 9.01 -8.04 12.12
CA CYS A 143 7.58 -8.33 12.06
C CYS A 143 6.98 -8.46 13.46
N LEU A 144 7.53 -9.36 14.29
CA LEU A 144 7.04 -9.56 15.66
C LEU A 144 7.22 -8.32 16.54
N PRO A 145 8.36 -7.58 16.49
CA PRO A 145 8.47 -6.28 17.16
C PRO A 145 7.41 -5.27 16.72
N ALA A 146 7.11 -5.16 15.41
CA ALA A 146 6.10 -4.26 14.87
C ALA A 146 4.69 -4.58 15.41
N LEU A 147 4.32 -5.87 15.40
CA LEU A 147 3.04 -6.33 15.95
C LEU A 147 2.93 -6.01 17.46
N ARG A 148 3.99 -6.23 18.24
CA ARG A 148 4.03 -5.86 19.66
C ARG A 148 3.89 -4.35 19.90
N SER A 149 4.36 -3.54 18.95
CA SER A 149 4.21 -2.08 18.98
C SER A 149 2.83 -1.60 18.49
N GLY A 150 1.94 -2.52 18.09
CA GLY A 150 0.61 -2.19 17.56
C GLY A 150 0.64 -1.60 16.14
N LEU A 151 1.65 -1.96 15.33
CA LEU A 151 1.71 -1.68 13.90
C LEU A 151 1.34 -2.95 13.13
N SER A 152 0.47 -2.83 12.13
CA SER A 152 0.19 -3.96 11.23
C SER A 152 1.40 -4.28 10.37
N PHE A 153 1.65 -5.57 10.13
CA PHE A 153 2.71 -6.02 9.23
C PHE A 153 2.09 -6.73 8.01
N ILE A 154 2.09 -6.03 6.88
CA ILE A 154 1.45 -6.46 5.65
C ILE A 154 2.45 -7.26 4.82
N ARG A 155 2.07 -8.48 4.45
CA ARG A 155 2.92 -9.36 3.64
C ARG A 155 2.49 -9.37 2.18
N LEU A 156 3.50 -9.55 1.33
CA LEU A 156 3.33 -9.68 -0.11
C LEU A 156 3.12 -11.15 -0.48
N ALA A 157 2.06 -11.43 -1.23
CA ALA A 157 1.87 -12.70 -1.93
C ALA A 157 1.97 -12.47 -3.45
N THR A 158 2.58 -13.40 -4.16
CA THR A 158 2.84 -13.31 -5.60
C THR A 158 2.20 -14.50 -6.33
N PRO A 159 2.11 -14.50 -7.66
CA PRO A 159 1.70 -15.70 -8.41
C PRO A 159 2.54 -16.94 -8.12
N THR A 160 3.80 -16.76 -7.75
CA THR A 160 4.74 -17.84 -7.39
C THR A 160 4.62 -18.30 -5.93
N THR A 161 3.85 -17.60 -5.09
CA THR A 161 3.54 -18.04 -3.71
C THR A 161 2.51 -19.16 -3.79
N ASP A 162 2.96 -20.40 -3.69
CA ASP A 162 2.11 -21.60 -3.77
C ASP A 162 1.37 -21.90 -2.45
N ASP A 163 0.50 -22.93 -2.45
CA ASP A 163 -0.26 -23.36 -1.27
C ASP A 163 0.64 -23.87 -0.12
N ARG A 164 1.86 -24.30 -0.38
CA ARG A 164 2.84 -24.70 0.63
C ARG A 164 3.44 -23.48 1.33
N ARG A 165 3.68 -22.41 0.58
CA ARG A 165 4.32 -21.19 1.08
C ARG A 165 3.33 -20.26 1.76
N LEU A 166 2.07 -20.23 1.29
CA LEU A 166 1.03 -19.33 1.82
C LEU A 166 0.89 -19.38 3.36
N PRO A 167 0.84 -20.53 4.05
CA PRO A 167 0.74 -20.56 5.51
C PRO A 167 1.88 -19.81 6.20
N ALA A 168 3.13 -19.96 5.73
CA ALA A 168 4.27 -19.26 6.29
C ALA A 168 4.19 -17.74 6.05
N VAL A 169 3.81 -17.32 4.83
CA VAL A 169 3.63 -15.91 4.50
C VAL A 169 2.53 -15.27 5.34
N LEU A 170 1.46 -16.00 5.61
CA LEU A 170 0.28 -15.47 6.30
C LEU A 170 0.33 -15.56 7.83
N SER A 171 1.26 -16.32 8.43
CA SER A 171 1.28 -16.64 9.85
C SER A 171 1.26 -15.41 10.77
N ASN A 172 2.03 -14.38 10.46
CA ASN A 172 2.15 -13.14 11.23
C ASN A 172 1.71 -11.91 10.41
N THR A 173 0.95 -12.14 9.31
CA THR A 173 0.38 -11.05 8.52
C THR A 173 -0.80 -10.43 9.25
N SER A 174 -0.89 -9.11 9.26
CA SER A 174 -2.00 -8.36 9.85
C SER A 174 -2.42 -7.19 8.97
N GLY A 175 -3.57 -6.59 9.26
CA GLY A 175 -4.17 -5.53 8.46
C GLY A 175 -4.77 -6.07 7.16
N PHE A 176 -3.95 -6.42 6.19
CA PHE A 176 -4.37 -7.01 4.91
C PHE A 176 -3.23 -7.81 4.26
N VAL A 177 -3.54 -8.56 3.21
CA VAL A 177 -2.56 -9.24 2.36
C VAL A 177 -2.40 -8.43 1.08
N TYR A 178 -1.17 -8.16 0.67
CA TYR A 178 -0.90 -7.48 -0.59
C TYR A 178 -0.59 -8.49 -1.70
N TYR A 179 -1.48 -8.67 -2.65
CA TYR A 179 -1.25 -9.53 -3.81
C TYR A 179 -0.60 -8.76 -4.95
N VAL A 180 0.65 -9.12 -5.25
CA VAL A 180 1.42 -8.54 -6.35
C VAL A 180 1.05 -9.23 -7.65
N SER A 181 0.17 -8.62 -8.47
CA SER A 181 -0.15 -9.15 -9.79
C SER A 181 0.96 -8.76 -10.78
N ILE A 182 1.81 -9.73 -11.16
CA ILE A 182 2.87 -9.47 -12.15
C ILE A 182 2.22 -9.30 -13.53
N THR A 183 2.19 -8.08 -14.03
CA THR A 183 1.73 -7.77 -15.39
C THR A 183 2.90 -7.82 -16.37
N GLY A 184 3.48 -9.00 -16.56
CA GLY A 184 4.49 -9.24 -17.59
C GLY A 184 3.98 -10.11 -18.74
N ILE A 185 2.74 -10.59 -18.66
CA ILE A 185 2.16 -11.43 -19.70
C ILE A 185 1.30 -10.55 -20.60
N THR A 186 1.76 -10.33 -21.81
CA THR A 186 1.01 -9.80 -22.95
C THR A 186 -0.11 -10.81 -23.32
N GLY A 187 -1.11 -10.94 -22.45
CA GLY A 187 -2.29 -11.77 -22.65
C GLY A 187 -3.55 -10.92 -22.62
N ALA A 188 -4.60 -11.35 -23.31
CA ALA A 188 -5.86 -10.65 -23.37
C ALA A 188 -6.37 -10.24 -21.96
N LYS A 189 -6.92 -9.03 -21.81
CA LYS A 189 -7.41 -8.46 -20.53
C LYS A 189 -8.22 -9.47 -19.69
N ARG A 190 -9.11 -10.24 -20.33
CA ARG A 190 -9.93 -11.29 -19.68
C ARG A 190 -9.11 -12.39 -18.98
N GLY A 191 -7.97 -12.79 -19.55
CA GLY A 191 -7.10 -13.80 -18.95
C GLY A 191 -6.44 -13.30 -17.66
N ARG A 192 -6.09 -12.01 -17.59
CA ARG A 192 -5.52 -11.36 -16.41
C ARG A 192 -6.50 -11.36 -15.23
N THR A 193 -7.72 -10.92 -15.46
CA THR A 193 -8.76 -10.84 -14.41
C THR A 193 -9.11 -12.22 -13.85
N ALA A 194 -9.25 -13.23 -14.71
CA ALA A 194 -9.50 -14.61 -14.28
C ALA A 194 -8.34 -15.17 -13.45
N ALA A 195 -7.09 -14.90 -13.84
CA ALA A 195 -5.90 -15.33 -13.09
C ALA A 195 -5.84 -14.65 -11.71
N ILE A 196 -6.14 -13.35 -11.63
CA ILE A 196 -6.21 -12.63 -10.35
C ILE A 196 -7.32 -13.22 -9.48
N ALA A 197 -8.54 -13.39 -10.00
CA ALA A 197 -9.66 -13.98 -9.26
C ALA A 197 -9.31 -15.36 -8.70
N GLY A 198 -8.67 -16.22 -9.49
CA GLY A 198 -8.19 -17.53 -9.04
C GLY A 198 -7.15 -17.44 -7.92
N ALA A 199 -6.22 -16.49 -8.02
CA ALA A 199 -5.21 -16.26 -6.97
C ALA A 199 -5.84 -15.74 -5.67
N LEU A 200 -6.78 -14.79 -5.76
CA LEU A 200 -7.51 -14.28 -4.59
C LEU A 200 -8.31 -15.38 -3.91
N ALA A 201 -9.05 -16.19 -4.68
CA ALA A 201 -9.79 -17.33 -4.16
C ALA A 201 -8.86 -18.34 -3.45
N ARG A 202 -7.63 -18.54 -3.98
CA ARG A 202 -6.62 -19.39 -3.34
C ARG A 202 -6.16 -18.80 -2.01
N ILE A 203 -5.78 -17.52 -1.97
CA ILE A 203 -5.32 -16.85 -0.75
C ILE A 203 -6.44 -16.86 0.31
N LYS A 204 -7.67 -16.57 -0.08
CA LYS A 204 -8.84 -16.55 0.80
C LYS A 204 -9.14 -17.89 1.50
N ARG A 205 -8.67 -19.02 0.97
CA ARG A 205 -8.78 -20.32 1.68
C ARG A 205 -7.87 -20.39 2.92
N HIS A 206 -6.85 -19.54 2.99
CA HIS A 206 -5.85 -19.55 4.06
C HIS A 206 -5.98 -18.37 5.04
N THR A 207 -6.78 -17.34 4.71
CA THR A 207 -6.95 -16.15 5.56
C THR A 207 -8.29 -15.47 5.38
N ASN A 208 -8.77 -14.83 6.46
CA ASN A 208 -9.93 -13.92 6.43
C ASN A 208 -9.52 -12.45 6.24
N LEU A 209 -8.22 -12.15 6.18
CA LEU A 209 -7.74 -10.79 5.97
C LEU A 209 -8.23 -10.25 4.61
N PRO A 210 -8.49 -8.95 4.51
CA PRO A 210 -8.67 -8.28 3.23
C PRO A 210 -7.48 -8.52 2.30
N ILE A 211 -7.69 -8.47 0.99
CA ILE A 211 -6.61 -8.62 0.01
C ILE A 211 -6.59 -7.36 -0.87
N ALA A 212 -5.50 -6.63 -0.83
CA ALA A 212 -5.20 -5.57 -1.80
C ALA A 212 -4.52 -6.18 -3.02
N VAL A 213 -4.88 -5.71 -4.22
CA VAL A 213 -4.25 -6.12 -5.47
C VAL A 213 -3.44 -4.97 -6.03
N GLY A 214 -2.14 -5.18 -6.14
CA GLY A 214 -1.23 -4.17 -6.65
C GLY A 214 -0.54 -4.55 -7.95
N PHE A 215 0.06 -3.56 -8.59
CA PHE A 215 0.79 -3.59 -9.86
C PHE A 215 -0.08 -3.59 -11.13
N GLY A 216 0.25 -2.68 -12.03
CA GLY A 216 -0.29 -2.61 -13.39
C GLY A 216 -1.65 -1.95 -13.52
N ILE A 217 -2.19 -1.39 -12.44
CA ILE A 217 -3.42 -0.58 -12.45
C ILE A 217 -3.00 0.86 -12.80
N LYS A 218 -3.41 1.34 -13.98
CA LYS A 218 -2.98 2.64 -14.52
C LYS A 218 -4.13 3.52 -15.00
N THR A 219 -5.29 2.93 -15.24
CA THR A 219 -6.47 3.64 -15.75
C THR A 219 -7.69 3.37 -14.88
N PRO A 220 -8.71 4.24 -14.93
CA PRO A 220 -9.99 4.00 -14.24
C PRO A 220 -10.65 2.68 -14.67
N GLU A 221 -10.48 2.28 -15.92
CA GLU A 221 -11.01 1.03 -16.46
C GLU A 221 -10.30 -0.19 -15.87
N ASP A 222 -8.94 -0.14 -15.73
CA ASP A 222 -8.17 -1.16 -15.03
C ASP A 222 -8.65 -1.26 -13.57
N ALA A 223 -8.82 -0.11 -12.91
CA ALA A 223 -9.27 -0.06 -11.53
C ALA A 223 -10.68 -0.65 -11.36
N ALA A 224 -11.60 -0.35 -12.27
CA ALA A 224 -12.96 -0.89 -12.25
C ALA A 224 -12.98 -2.41 -12.50
N GLU A 225 -12.17 -2.92 -13.43
CA GLU A 225 -12.09 -4.35 -13.76
C GLU A 225 -11.51 -5.16 -12.58
N ILE A 226 -10.42 -4.67 -11.99
CA ILE A 226 -9.81 -5.34 -10.83
C ILE A 226 -10.67 -5.17 -9.57
N GLY A 227 -11.31 -4.01 -9.40
CA GLY A 227 -12.23 -3.74 -8.29
C GLY A 227 -13.43 -4.68 -8.23
N ALA A 228 -13.84 -5.23 -9.36
CA ALA A 228 -14.89 -6.25 -9.41
C ALA A 228 -14.45 -7.61 -8.82
N VAL A 229 -13.16 -7.88 -8.69
CA VAL A 229 -12.61 -9.14 -8.18
C VAL A 229 -11.73 -8.98 -6.94
N ALA A 230 -11.42 -7.76 -6.54
CA ALA A 230 -10.58 -7.43 -5.40
C ALA A 230 -11.33 -6.59 -4.36
N GLU A 231 -10.97 -6.73 -3.10
CA GLU A 231 -11.54 -5.93 -2.00
C GLU A 231 -10.94 -4.52 -1.96
N THR A 232 -9.69 -4.38 -2.40
CA THR A 232 -8.98 -3.10 -2.49
C THR A 232 -8.07 -3.09 -3.70
N LEU A 233 -7.75 -1.89 -4.17
CA LEU A 233 -6.80 -1.66 -5.25
C LEU A 233 -5.74 -0.68 -4.81
N ASP A 234 -4.52 -0.88 -5.28
CA ASP A 234 -3.48 0.14 -5.20
C ASP A 234 -3.01 0.56 -6.60
N GLU A 235 -2.50 1.74 -6.71
CA GLU A 235 -1.80 2.20 -7.89
C GLU A 235 -0.51 2.93 -7.50
N LYS A 236 0.58 2.56 -8.18
CA LYS A 236 1.83 3.30 -8.10
C LYS A 236 1.69 4.58 -8.90
N GLY A 237 1.36 5.69 -8.23
CA GLY A 237 1.34 7.00 -8.85
C GLY A 237 2.69 7.29 -9.51
N ARG A 238 2.69 7.48 -10.85
CA ARG A 238 3.87 7.99 -11.54
C ARG A 238 4.02 9.46 -11.17
N ALA A 239 4.85 9.74 -10.18
CA ALA A 239 5.32 11.10 -9.93
C ALA A 239 6.31 11.49 -11.04
N GLN A 240 5.84 11.76 -12.23
CA GLN A 240 6.53 12.69 -13.12
C GLN A 240 6.20 14.08 -12.60
N ALA A 241 7.11 15.06 -12.66
CA ALA A 241 7.01 16.46 -12.27
C ALA A 241 5.59 17.06 -12.41
N ALA A 242 4.64 16.35 -11.96
CA ALA A 242 3.23 16.61 -12.01
C ALA A 242 2.94 17.45 -10.79
N THR A 243 2.37 18.59 -11.03
CA THR A 243 1.75 19.41 -10.00
C THR A 243 0.83 18.52 -9.15
N VAL A 244 0.67 18.85 -7.88
CA VAL A 244 -0.29 18.19 -6.96
C VAL A 244 -1.61 17.87 -7.67
N GLU A 245 -2.11 18.81 -8.49
CA GLU A 245 -3.38 18.65 -9.22
C GLU A 245 -3.41 17.47 -10.20
N ARG A 246 -2.30 17.14 -10.88
CA ARG A 246 -2.27 15.99 -11.80
C ARG A 246 -2.37 14.65 -11.05
N VAL A 247 -1.67 14.52 -9.91
CA VAL A 247 -1.75 13.32 -9.07
C VAL A 247 -3.18 13.16 -8.54
N LEU A 248 -3.76 14.23 -8.00
CA LEU A 248 -5.10 14.21 -7.45
C LEU A 248 -6.18 13.95 -8.51
N SER A 249 -6.00 14.47 -9.72
CA SER A 249 -6.91 14.19 -10.85
C SER A 249 -6.90 12.69 -11.19
N LEU A 250 -5.73 12.07 -11.24
CA LEU A 250 -5.61 10.63 -11.45
C LEU A 250 -6.28 9.84 -10.32
N VAL A 251 -5.99 10.18 -9.06
CA VAL A 251 -6.59 9.49 -7.90
C VAL A 251 -8.11 9.63 -7.89
N ARG A 252 -8.68 10.80 -8.20
CA ARG A 252 -10.14 10.97 -8.34
C ARG A 252 -10.74 10.09 -9.44
N ALA A 253 -10.06 9.98 -10.59
CA ALA A 253 -10.51 9.14 -11.70
C ALA A 253 -10.48 7.65 -11.33
N LEU A 254 -9.42 7.20 -10.65
CA LEU A 254 -9.29 5.83 -10.16
C LEU A 254 -10.33 5.50 -9.09
N ALA A 255 -10.54 6.40 -8.12
CA ALA A 255 -11.57 6.24 -7.10
C ALA A 255 -12.98 6.11 -7.73
N HIS A 256 -13.25 6.88 -8.78
CA HIS A 256 -14.51 6.75 -9.54
C HIS A 256 -14.62 5.37 -10.19
N GLY A 257 -13.57 4.87 -10.82
CA GLY A 257 -13.51 3.52 -11.40
C GLY A 257 -13.81 2.41 -10.39
N VAL A 258 -13.14 2.46 -9.23
CA VAL A 258 -13.34 1.50 -8.13
C VAL A 258 -14.79 1.51 -7.62
N ARG A 259 -15.35 2.70 -7.38
CA ARG A 259 -16.74 2.84 -6.88
C ARG A 259 -17.78 2.38 -7.89
N GLY A 260 -17.53 2.61 -9.18
CA GLY A 260 -18.42 2.15 -10.26
C GLY A 260 -18.42 0.62 -10.47
N ALA A 261 -17.44 -0.09 -9.96
CA ALA A 261 -17.39 -1.55 -10.04
C ALA A 261 -18.48 -2.22 -9.19
N ALA A 262 -18.75 -1.67 -7.99
CA ALA A 262 -19.79 -2.19 -7.09
C ALA A 262 -21.20 -2.14 -7.70
N GLN A 263 -21.51 -1.12 -8.50
CA GLN A 263 -22.81 -0.97 -9.15
C GLN A 263 -23.05 -2.00 -10.29
N ARG A 264 -21.97 -2.46 -10.94
CA ARG A 264 -22.06 -3.46 -12.02
C ARG A 264 -22.14 -4.91 -11.52
N ALA A 265 -21.70 -5.17 -10.31
CA ALA A 265 -21.80 -6.50 -9.68
C ALA A 265 -23.19 -6.77 -9.07
N SER A 266 -24.05 -5.74 -8.96
CA SER A 266 -25.39 -5.81 -8.40
C SER A 266 -26.49 -5.77 -9.47
N SER A 267 -26.14 -5.66 -10.76
CA SER A 267 -27.02 -5.74 -11.93
C SER A 267 -26.76 -7.03 -12.71
#